data_15fceb7812aee8b95c54bc19a5442c9e
#
_entry.id   15fceb7812aee8b95c54bc19a5442c9e
#
_cell.length_a   1.000
_cell.length_b   1.000
_cell.length_c   1.000
_cell.angle_alpha   90.00
_cell.angle_beta   90.00
_cell.angle_gamma   90.00
#
_symmetry.space_group_name_H-M   'P 1'
#
loop_
_entity.id
_entity.type
_entity.pdbx_description
1 polymer ?
#
loop_
_entity_poly.entity_id
_entity_poly.type
_entity_poly.pdbx_seq_one_letter_code
_entity_poly.pdbx_strand_id
1 'polypeptide(L)'
;MSAAEPAFVDVAGRRIRHVVMGEGDAVLLVHGFGGCLETWSANQAALAAGGRTVAALDLPGHGESSLDVGSGSLDELVACVRAYLDAVGFDRVHLVGHSMGAALCLALTDCDPTRVRSLTLVGPAGFGQRINPDFIRGMVAARTGEEFQPLMRQLYADPARLTDAEVELAVAAKRREGAVEALAKVASSRYAGTPSGRQLRDVAGSVPTLVVWGAGDAVAPPPSAGELAREGVSVHVVPRAGHMVQVEAADEFNRLVGEFLRHVG
;
A
#
# COMPACT_ATOMS: atom_id res chain seq x y z
N MET A 1 12.21 9.54 20.24
CA MET A 1 10.93 8.85 20.50
C MET A 1 11.20 7.36 20.38
N SER A 2 10.76 6.54 21.35
CA SER A 2 10.86 5.07 21.24
C SER A 2 10.11 4.61 19.98
N ALA A 3 10.66 3.66 19.23
CA ALA A 3 9.93 3.04 18.13
C ALA A 3 8.67 2.38 18.73
N ALA A 4 7.51 2.64 18.14
CA ALA A 4 6.30 1.97 18.57
C ALA A 4 6.41 0.49 18.17
N GLU A 5 6.07 -0.40 19.10
CA GLU A 5 6.12 -1.83 18.83
C GLU A 5 4.85 -2.29 18.09
N PRO A 6 4.97 -3.29 17.20
CA PRO A 6 3.81 -3.89 16.57
C PRO A 6 2.85 -4.49 17.60
N ALA A 7 1.57 -4.25 17.40
CA ALA A 7 0.47 -4.81 18.18
C ALA A 7 -0.49 -5.57 17.27
N PHE A 8 -1.48 -6.22 17.86
CA PHE A 8 -2.51 -6.92 17.11
C PHE A 8 -3.89 -6.45 17.55
N VAL A 9 -4.77 -6.28 16.58
CA VAL A 9 -6.18 -5.96 16.81
C VAL A 9 -7.06 -7.03 16.15
N ASP A 10 -8.16 -7.41 16.82
CA ASP A 10 -9.16 -8.28 16.21
C ASP A 10 -10.07 -7.46 15.29
N VAL A 11 -10.22 -7.91 14.07
CA VAL A 11 -11.03 -7.28 13.03
C VAL A 11 -11.95 -8.32 12.43
N ALA A 12 -13.17 -8.38 12.91
CA ALA A 12 -14.18 -9.35 12.45
C ALA A 12 -13.67 -10.81 12.50
N GLY A 13 -12.99 -11.19 13.58
CA GLY A 13 -12.41 -12.52 13.79
C GLY A 13 -11.05 -12.76 13.12
N ARG A 14 -10.50 -11.73 12.47
CA ARG A 14 -9.14 -11.74 11.89
C ARG A 14 -8.19 -10.95 12.76
N ARG A 15 -7.10 -11.56 13.17
CA ARG A 15 -6.03 -10.90 13.90
C ARG A 15 -5.16 -10.10 12.94
N ILE A 16 -5.19 -8.78 13.02
CA ILE A 16 -4.46 -7.84 12.15
C ILE A 16 -3.29 -7.24 12.92
N ARG A 17 -2.07 -7.41 12.40
CA ARG A 17 -0.87 -6.78 12.94
C ARG A 17 -0.79 -5.33 12.46
N HIS A 18 -0.48 -4.42 13.37
CA HIS A 18 -0.33 -3.00 13.07
C HIS A 18 0.68 -2.31 13.98
N VAL A 19 1.14 -1.14 13.54
CA VAL A 19 1.88 -0.18 14.36
C VAL A 19 1.15 1.15 14.29
N VAL A 20 0.94 1.81 15.43
CA VAL A 20 0.32 3.14 15.50
C VAL A 20 1.27 4.10 16.18
N MET A 21 1.49 5.28 15.60
CA MET A 21 2.39 6.31 16.10
C MET A 21 1.73 7.69 16.06
N GLY A 22 2.12 8.55 17.01
CA GLY A 22 1.72 9.96 17.03
C GLY A 22 0.29 10.19 17.51
N GLU A 23 -0.12 11.44 17.43
CA GLU A 23 -1.46 11.92 17.84
C GLU A 23 -1.96 12.96 16.83
N GLY A 24 -3.26 13.03 16.62
CA GLY A 24 -3.94 13.96 15.71
C GLY A 24 -4.74 13.25 14.61
N ASP A 25 -4.89 13.89 13.46
CA ASP A 25 -5.66 13.34 12.34
C ASP A 25 -5.13 11.99 11.88
N ALA A 26 -6.06 11.06 11.63
CA ALA A 26 -5.71 9.69 11.30
C ALA A 26 -5.15 9.56 9.87
N VAL A 27 -4.03 8.84 9.75
CA VAL A 27 -3.42 8.42 8.48
C VAL A 27 -3.26 6.90 8.50
N LEU A 28 -3.73 6.22 7.47
CA LEU A 28 -3.53 4.77 7.30
C LEU A 28 -2.60 4.50 6.13
N LEU A 29 -1.53 3.75 6.40
CA LEU A 29 -0.53 3.30 5.43
C LEU A 29 -0.83 1.87 5.02
N VAL A 30 -1.07 1.62 3.73
CA VAL A 30 -1.49 0.32 3.18
C VAL A 30 -0.46 -0.16 2.17
N HIS A 31 0.23 -1.26 2.47
CA HIS A 31 1.29 -1.83 1.63
C HIS A 31 0.77 -2.51 0.35
N GLY A 32 1.68 -2.82 -0.58
CA GLY A 32 1.42 -3.52 -1.83
C GLY A 32 1.39 -5.05 -1.69
N PHE A 33 1.14 -5.73 -2.81
CA PHE A 33 1.13 -7.19 -2.90
C PHE A 33 2.47 -7.81 -2.47
N GLY A 34 2.41 -8.79 -1.57
CA GLY A 34 3.59 -9.46 -1.02
C GLY A 34 4.40 -8.62 -0.03
N GLY A 35 3.97 -7.39 0.28
CA GLY A 35 4.59 -6.51 1.27
C GLY A 35 4.07 -6.74 2.70
N CYS A 36 4.47 -5.85 3.59
CA CYS A 36 4.09 -5.83 5.01
C CYS A 36 4.21 -4.40 5.56
N LEU A 37 3.88 -4.19 6.81
CA LEU A 37 3.93 -2.86 7.44
C LEU A 37 5.34 -2.25 7.45
N GLU A 38 6.39 -3.08 7.42
CA GLU A 38 7.80 -2.64 7.32
C GLU A 38 8.09 -1.86 6.04
N THR A 39 7.27 -1.99 5.00
CA THR A 39 7.32 -1.14 3.78
C THR A 39 7.31 0.36 4.14
N TRP A 40 6.76 0.74 5.28
CA TRP A 40 6.56 2.11 5.73
C TRP A 40 7.53 2.56 6.83
N SER A 41 8.54 1.75 7.15
CA SER A 41 9.48 2.03 8.26
C SER A 41 10.21 3.36 8.13
N ALA A 42 10.53 3.80 6.91
CA ALA A 42 11.17 5.09 6.64
C ALA A 42 10.18 6.29 6.63
N ASN A 43 8.87 6.04 6.74
CA ASN A 43 7.85 7.06 6.52
C ASN A 43 7.00 7.33 7.75
N GLN A 44 6.62 6.30 8.49
CA GLN A 44 5.62 6.38 9.55
C GLN A 44 5.96 7.43 10.60
N ALA A 45 7.18 7.39 11.14
CA ALA A 45 7.62 8.36 12.17
C ALA A 45 7.67 9.80 11.64
N ALA A 46 8.12 9.98 10.39
CA ALA A 46 8.20 11.31 9.76
C ALA A 46 6.80 11.93 9.56
N LEU A 47 5.83 11.11 9.14
CA LEU A 47 4.44 11.56 8.97
C LEU A 47 3.76 11.82 10.31
N ALA A 48 4.05 11.02 11.35
CA ALA A 48 3.53 11.20 12.70
C ALA A 48 4.06 12.50 13.36
N ALA A 49 5.31 12.86 13.10
CA ALA A 49 5.91 14.10 13.60
C ALA A 49 5.18 15.36 13.10
N GLY A 50 4.37 15.24 12.05
CA GLY A 50 3.49 16.30 11.54
C GLY A 50 2.20 16.51 12.34
N GLY A 51 2.04 15.95 13.55
CA GLY A 51 0.85 16.07 14.39
C GLY A 51 -0.30 15.16 13.88
N ARG A 52 0.00 13.90 13.57
CA ARG A 52 -0.96 12.92 13.05
C ARG A 52 -0.85 11.60 13.79
N THR A 53 -1.96 10.89 13.88
CA THR A 53 -1.98 9.48 14.27
C THR A 53 -1.78 8.63 13.02
N VAL A 54 -0.61 8.01 12.88
CA VAL A 54 -0.23 7.24 11.69
C VAL A 54 -0.23 5.74 12.01
N ALA A 55 -1.11 5.00 11.37
CA ALA A 55 -1.17 3.55 11.45
C ALA A 55 -0.60 2.91 10.17
N ALA A 56 0.20 1.86 10.33
CA ALA A 56 0.58 0.94 9.27
C ALA A 56 0.11 -0.46 9.67
N LEU A 57 -0.43 -1.24 8.73
CA LEU A 57 -0.95 -2.58 9.02
C LEU A 57 -0.41 -3.62 8.04
N ASP A 58 -0.40 -4.88 8.45
CA ASP A 58 -0.32 -6.01 7.54
C ASP A 58 -1.73 -6.37 7.06
N LEU A 59 -1.96 -6.37 5.75
CA LEU A 59 -3.22 -6.85 5.17
C LEU A 59 -3.42 -8.35 5.42
N PRO A 60 -4.66 -8.87 5.42
CA PRO A 60 -4.89 -10.31 5.43
C PRO A 60 -4.08 -11.04 4.37
N GLY A 61 -3.50 -12.19 4.72
CA GLY A 61 -2.63 -12.97 3.84
C GLY A 61 -1.19 -12.47 3.72
N HIS A 62 -0.84 -11.38 4.44
CA HIS A 62 0.47 -10.74 4.39
C HIS A 62 1.07 -10.59 5.78
N GLY A 63 2.40 -10.42 5.83
CA GLY A 63 3.15 -10.19 7.06
C GLY A 63 2.79 -11.21 8.16
N GLU A 64 2.46 -10.72 9.34
CA GLU A 64 2.04 -11.54 10.48
C GLU A 64 0.52 -11.52 10.75
N SER A 65 -0.26 -10.84 9.91
CA SER A 65 -1.71 -10.83 10.00
C SER A 65 -2.33 -12.19 9.69
N SER A 66 -3.63 -12.34 9.97
CA SER A 66 -4.41 -13.54 9.65
C SER A 66 -4.24 -13.97 8.20
N LEU A 67 -4.11 -15.27 7.96
CA LEU A 67 -4.07 -15.87 6.62
C LEU A 67 -5.47 -16.12 6.05
N ASP A 68 -6.52 -15.88 6.83
CA ASP A 68 -7.89 -15.87 6.31
C ASP A 68 -8.12 -14.61 5.46
N VAL A 69 -8.05 -14.80 4.15
CA VAL A 69 -8.30 -13.77 3.14
C VAL A 69 -9.71 -13.81 2.57
N GLY A 70 -10.60 -14.64 3.13
CA GLY A 70 -11.94 -14.85 2.59
C GLY A 70 -11.88 -15.29 1.12
N SER A 71 -12.52 -14.54 0.22
CA SER A 71 -12.42 -14.76 -1.23
C SER A 71 -11.07 -14.32 -1.82
N GLY A 72 -10.29 -13.52 -1.11
CA GLY A 72 -9.09 -12.84 -1.60
C GLY A 72 -9.40 -11.68 -2.55
N SER A 73 -10.67 -11.34 -2.76
CA SER A 73 -11.08 -10.24 -3.65
C SER A 73 -10.73 -8.87 -3.08
N LEU A 74 -10.73 -7.85 -3.95
CA LEU A 74 -10.55 -6.46 -3.54
C LEU A 74 -11.65 -6.05 -2.54
N ASP A 75 -12.89 -6.50 -2.75
CA ASP A 75 -14.04 -6.21 -1.89
C ASP A 75 -13.84 -6.79 -0.47
N GLU A 76 -13.29 -8.01 -0.38
CA GLU A 76 -12.98 -8.64 0.89
C GLU A 76 -11.90 -7.87 1.66
N LEU A 77 -10.84 -7.42 0.96
CA LEU A 77 -9.79 -6.60 1.55
C LEU A 77 -10.31 -5.22 1.99
N VAL A 78 -11.17 -4.59 1.17
CA VAL A 78 -11.85 -3.32 1.52
C VAL A 78 -12.71 -3.49 2.77
N ALA A 79 -13.52 -4.55 2.85
CA ALA A 79 -14.34 -4.84 4.01
C ALA A 79 -13.49 -5.01 5.28
N CYS A 80 -12.35 -5.70 5.18
CA CYS A 80 -11.42 -5.86 6.29
C CYS A 80 -10.81 -4.52 6.73
N VAL A 81 -10.36 -3.67 5.79
CA VAL A 81 -9.79 -2.35 6.14
C VAL A 81 -10.85 -1.43 6.74
N ARG A 82 -12.09 -1.46 6.27
CA ARG A 82 -13.21 -0.71 6.92
C ARG A 82 -13.40 -1.16 8.37
N ALA A 83 -13.50 -2.45 8.59
CA ALA A 83 -13.64 -3.00 9.95
C ALA A 83 -12.42 -2.69 10.83
N TYR A 84 -11.21 -2.64 10.23
CA TYR A 84 -10.00 -2.19 10.93
C TYR A 84 -10.13 -0.73 11.39
N LEU A 85 -10.58 0.19 10.51
CA LEU A 85 -10.78 1.60 10.87
C LEU A 85 -11.75 1.74 12.04
N ASP A 86 -12.84 0.94 12.06
CA ASP A 86 -13.80 0.92 13.16
C ASP A 86 -13.16 0.40 14.46
N ALA A 87 -12.38 -0.68 14.37
CA ALA A 87 -11.73 -1.31 15.53
C ALA A 87 -10.67 -0.40 16.20
N VAL A 88 -10.02 0.47 15.43
CA VAL A 88 -9.01 1.42 15.95
C VAL A 88 -9.58 2.83 16.21
N GLY A 89 -10.89 3.05 15.97
CA GLY A 89 -11.58 4.31 16.23
C GLY A 89 -11.24 5.43 15.24
N PHE A 90 -10.90 5.10 13.99
CA PHE A 90 -10.62 6.08 12.94
C PHE A 90 -11.90 6.41 12.16
N ASP A 91 -12.62 7.48 12.56
CA ASP A 91 -13.86 7.90 11.88
C ASP A 91 -13.62 8.40 10.47
N ARG A 92 -12.64 9.29 10.29
CA ARG A 92 -12.21 9.81 8.98
C ARG A 92 -10.69 9.74 8.89
N VAL A 93 -10.19 9.34 7.72
CA VAL A 93 -8.79 8.97 7.55
C VAL A 93 -8.19 9.51 6.24
N HIS A 94 -6.93 9.91 6.30
CA HIS A 94 -6.09 10.06 5.11
C HIS A 94 -5.53 8.69 4.74
N LEU A 95 -5.76 8.22 3.52
CA LEU A 95 -5.28 6.94 3.05
C LEU A 95 -4.00 7.11 2.23
N VAL A 96 -2.97 6.35 2.57
CA VAL A 96 -1.72 6.28 1.82
C VAL A 96 -1.52 4.83 1.37
N GLY A 97 -1.68 4.56 0.09
CA GLY A 97 -1.62 3.20 -0.45
C GLY A 97 -0.50 3.02 -1.47
N HIS A 98 0.24 1.92 -1.36
CA HIS A 98 1.25 1.51 -2.32
C HIS A 98 0.74 0.39 -3.22
N SER A 99 0.86 0.52 -4.54
CA SER A 99 0.57 -0.53 -5.52
C SER A 99 -0.83 -1.13 -5.34
N MET A 100 -0.97 -2.40 -4.95
CA MET A 100 -2.23 -3.04 -4.57
C MET A 100 -2.96 -2.27 -3.46
N GLY A 101 -2.22 -1.78 -2.46
CA GLY A 101 -2.79 -0.95 -1.39
C GLY A 101 -3.41 0.35 -1.91
N ALA A 102 -2.86 0.94 -2.98
CA ALA A 102 -3.47 2.10 -3.64
C ALA A 102 -4.79 1.74 -4.33
N ALA A 103 -4.87 0.60 -5.00
CA ALA A 103 -6.13 0.09 -5.56
C ALA A 103 -7.19 -0.13 -4.47
N LEU A 104 -6.77 -0.67 -3.32
CA LEU A 104 -7.64 -0.85 -2.16
C LEU A 104 -8.14 0.49 -1.61
N CYS A 105 -7.25 1.48 -1.46
CA CYS A 105 -7.63 2.82 -1.00
C CYS A 105 -8.64 3.49 -1.95
N LEU A 106 -8.47 3.36 -3.26
CA LEU A 106 -9.43 3.83 -4.26
C LEU A 106 -10.78 3.12 -4.13
N ALA A 107 -10.79 1.80 -4.00
CA ALA A 107 -12.00 1.02 -3.85
C ALA A 107 -12.74 1.36 -2.54
N LEU A 108 -12.01 1.55 -1.45
CA LEU A 108 -12.59 2.01 -0.18
C LEU A 108 -13.21 3.41 -0.33
N THR A 109 -12.54 4.32 -1.02
CA THR A 109 -13.06 5.68 -1.28
C THR A 109 -14.34 5.65 -2.11
N ASP A 110 -14.43 4.76 -3.10
CA ASP A 110 -15.63 4.59 -3.91
C ASP A 110 -16.82 4.05 -3.12
N CYS A 111 -16.57 3.12 -2.20
CA CYS A 111 -17.61 2.52 -1.36
C CYS A 111 -18.05 3.43 -0.21
N ASP A 112 -17.12 4.20 0.36
CA ASP A 112 -17.35 4.99 1.57
C ASP A 112 -16.57 6.32 1.54
N PRO A 113 -16.92 7.24 0.63
CA PRO A 113 -16.17 8.49 0.46
C PRO A 113 -16.23 9.39 1.70
N THR A 114 -17.21 9.20 2.57
CA THR A 114 -17.39 10.01 3.79
C THR A 114 -16.30 9.71 4.83
N ARG A 115 -15.72 8.51 4.80
CA ARG A 115 -14.63 8.08 5.68
C ARG A 115 -13.27 8.56 5.22
N VAL A 116 -13.12 9.02 3.96
CA VAL A 116 -11.83 9.35 3.37
C VAL A 116 -11.65 10.85 3.25
N ARG A 117 -10.61 11.39 3.92
CA ARG A 117 -10.25 12.81 3.85
C ARG A 117 -9.45 13.13 2.59
N SER A 118 -8.49 12.28 2.28
CA SER A 118 -7.65 12.38 1.08
C SER A 118 -7.00 11.05 0.72
N LEU A 119 -6.48 10.98 -0.50
CA LEU A 119 -5.73 9.85 -1.02
C LEU A 119 -4.29 10.24 -1.33
N THR A 120 -3.33 9.41 -0.92
CA THR A 120 -1.97 9.39 -1.48
C THR A 120 -1.74 8.03 -2.11
N LEU A 121 -1.50 8.00 -3.41
CA LEU A 121 -1.36 6.79 -4.21
C LEU A 121 0.08 6.67 -4.70
N VAL A 122 0.76 5.60 -4.31
CA VAL A 122 2.19 5.35 -4.62
C VAL A 122 2.31 4.21 -5.61
N GLY A 123 2.80 4.47 -6.82
CA GLY A 123 2.88 3.47 -7.89
C GLY A 123 1.58 2.67 -8.05
N PRO A 124 0.40 3.33 -8.18
CA PRO A 124 -0.88 2.70 -7.96
C PRO A 124 -1.21 1.63 -9.00
N ALA A 125 -1.64 0.46 -8.55
CA ALA A 125 -2.35 -0.50 -9.40
C ALA A 125 -3.74 0.06 -9.78
N GLY A 126 -4.22 -0.29 -10.98
CA GLY A 126 -5.56 0.08 -11.42
C GLY A 126 -5.67 1.36 -12.24
N PHE A 127 -4.55 2.00 -12.59
CA PHE A 127 -4.52 3.21 -13.45
C PHE A 127 -4.45 2.89 -14.95
N GLY A 128 -4.81 1.68 -15.36
CA GLY A 128 -4.90 1.29 -16.77
C GLY A 128 -3.63 0.63 -17.33
N GLN A 129 -2.50 0.74 -16.64
CA GLN A 129 -1.26 0.05 -17.01
C GLN A 129 -1.34 -1.45 -16.69
N ARG A 130 -0.58 -2.25 -17.41
CA ARG A 130 -0.42 -3.65 -17.09
C ARG A 130 0.63 -3.82 -16.01
N ILE A 131 0.22 -4.32 -14.85
CA ILE A 131 1.18 -4.85 -13.86
C ILE A 131 1.86 -6.07 -14.48
N ASN A 132 3.18 -6.17 -14.30
CA ASN A 132 3.95 -7.30 -14.79
C ASN A 132 3.42 -8.63 -14.19
N PRO A 133 2.77 -9.51 -14.99
CA PRO A 133 2.15 -10.73 -14.46
C PRO A 133 3.19 -11.76 -14.03
N ASP A 134 4.42 -11.70 -14.61
CA ASP A 134 5.50 -12.61 -14.23
C ASP A 134 6.03 -12.26 -12.85
N PHE A 135 6.07 -10.97 -12.51
CA PHE A 135 6.39 -10.51 -11.15
C PHE A 135 5.40 -11.09 -10.14
N ILE A 136 4.10 -10.94 -10.37
CA ILE A 136 3.06 -11.45 -9.45
C ILE A 136 3.17 -12.98 -9.31
N ARG A 137 3.30 -13.71 -10.42
CA ARG A 137 3.48 -15.17 -10.39
C ARG A 137 4.74 -15.59 -9.64
N GLY A 138 5.84 -14.90 -9.91
CA GLY A 138 7.11 -15.13 -9.22
C GLY A 138 7.01 -14.88 -7.72
N MET A 139 6.42 -13.77 -7.30
CA MET A 139 6.20 -13.46 -5.89
C MET A 139 5.32 -14.50 -5.17
N VAL A 140 4.35 -15.12 -5.84
CA VAL A 140 3.58 -16.25 -5.30
C VAL A 140 4.43 -17.51 -5.21
N ALA A 141 5.23 -17.82 -6.24
CA ALA A 141 5.97 -19.06 -6.37
C ALA A 141 7.23 -19.13 -5.49
N ALA A 142 7.94 -18.00 -5.30
CA ALA A 142 9.21 -17.94 -4.59
C ALA A 142 9.11 -18.43 -3.14
N ARG A 143 10.15 -19.16 -2.68
CA ARG A 143 10.29 -19.73 -1.32
C ARG A 143 11.63 -19.41 -0.67
N THR A 144 12.65 -19.13 -1.47
CA THR A 144 14.03 -18.91 -1.01
C THR A 144 14.47 -17.49 -1.33
N GLY A 145 15.52 -17.02 -0.64
CA GLY A 145 16.11 -15.72 -0.93
C GLY A 145 16.63 -15.60 -2.36
N GLU A 146 17.20 -16.67 -2.91
CA GLU A 146 17.71 -16.73 -4.29
C GLU A 146 16.56 -16.54 -5.32
N GLU A 147 15.37 -17.06 -5.02
CA GLU A 147 14.19 -16.90 -5.87
C GLU A 147 13.54 -15.51 -5.72
N PHE A 148 13.52 -14.93 -4.52
CA PHE A 148 12.98 -13.59 -4.26
C PHE A 148 13.85 -12.47 -4.80
N GLN A 149 15.19 -12.58 -4.68
CA GLN A 149 16.12 -11.52 -5.01
C GLN A 149 15.92 -10.93 -6.43
N PRO A 150 15.86 -11.74 -7.52
CA PRO A 150 15.67 -11.21 -8.88
C PRO A 150 14.29 -10.59 -9.09
N LEU A 151 13.28 -11.01 -8.33
CA LEU A 151 11.94 -10.43 -8.37
C LEU A 151 11.91 -9.08 -7.65
N MET A 152 12.42 -9.03 -6.42
CA MET A 152 12.40 -7.84 -5.60
C MET A 152 13.31 -6.73 -6.15
N ARG A 153 14.39 -7.07 -6.86
CA ARG A 153 15.23 -6.09 -7.57
C ARG A 153 14.44 -5.29 -8.61
N GLN A 154 13.38 -5.83 -9.19
CA GLN A 154 12.53 -5.11 -10.15
C GLN A 154 11.70 -4.00 -9.49
N LEU A 155 11.58 -4.01 -8.17
CA LEU A 155 10.89 -2.97 -7.41
C LEU A 155 11.67 -1.67 -7.33
N TYR A 156 12.98 -1.70 -7.57
CA TYR A 156 13.91 -0.59 -7.39
C TYR A 156 14.45 -0.08 -8.72
N ALA A 157 14.57 1.23 -8.86
CA ALA A 157 15.30 1.83 -10.00
C ALA A 157 16.79 1.52 -9.91
N ASP A 158 17.34 1.49 -8.68
CA ASP A 158 18.68 0.99 -8.40
C ASP A 158 18.58 -0.34 -7.63
N PRO A 159 18.76 -1.50 -8.31
CA PRO A 159 18.67 -2.82 -7.69
C PRO A 159 19.61 -3.06 -6.51
N ALA A 160 20.68 -2.26 -6.38
CA ALA A 160 21.63 -2.36 -5.27
C ALA A 160 21.04 -1.83 -3.94
N ARG A 161 19.91 -1.17 -3.97
CA ARG A 161 19.20 -0.69 -2.78
C ARG A 161 18.38 -1.76 -2.08
N LEU A 162 18.07 -2.87 -2.75
CA LEU A 162 17.44 -4.02 -2.11
C LEU A 162 18.36 -4.57 -1.00
N THR A 163 17.83 -4.65 0.20
CA THR A 163 18.57 -5.16 1.37
C THR A 163 18.30 -6.65 1.61
N ASP A 164 19.23 -7.34 2.22
CA ASP A 164 19.04 -8.74 2.64
C ASP A 164 17.89 -8.87 3.65
N ALA A 165 17.71 -7.88 4.53
CA ALA A 165 16.60 -7.86 5.49
C ALA A 165 15.23 -7.87 4.82
N GLU A 166 15.03 -7.13 3.71
CA GLU A 166 13.78 -7.14 2.96
C GLU A 166 13.53 -8.51 2.30
N VAL A 167 14.57 -9.15 1.79
CA VAL A 167 14.49 -10.51 1.25
C VAL A 167 14.13 -11.51 2.35
N GLU A 168 14.77 -11.40 3.52
CA GLU A 168 14.48 -12.26 4.68
C GLU A 168 13.03 -12.11 5.17
N LEU A 169 12.48 -10.90 5.20
CA LEU A 169 11.07 -10.67 5.53
C LEU A 169 10.14 -11.38 4.53
N ALA A 170 10.42 -11.29 3.23
CA ALA A 170 9.63 -11.97 2.21
C ALA A 170 9.69 -13.50 2.35
N VAL A 171 10.87 -14.05 2.63
CA VAL A 171 11.06 -15.49 2.91
C VAL A 171 10.32 -15.90 4.19
N ALA A 172 10.46 -15.12 5.26
CA ALA A 172 9.82 -15.42 6.55
C ALA A 172 8.29 -15.46 6.44
N ALA A 173 7.70 -14.52 5.70
CA ALA A 173 6.25 -14.49 5.45
C ALA A 173 5.77 -15.79 4.78
N LYS A 174 6.58 -16.41 3.90
CA LYS A 174 6.24 -17.66 3.20
C LYS A 174 6.36 -18.94 4.05
N ARG A 175 7.06 -18.88 5.18
CA ARG A 175 7.24 -20.04 6.07
C ARG A 175 6.00 -20.36 6.89
N ARG A 176 5.06 -19.43 6.99
CA ARG A 176 3.80 -19.64 7.70
C ARG A 176 2.93 -20.62 6.88
N GLU A 177 2.45 -21.68 7.53
CA GLU A 177 1.54 -22.65 6.92
C GLU A 177 0.28 -21.94 6.39
N GLY A 178 -0.07 -22.17 5.11
CA GLY A 178 -1.19 -21.52 4.42
C GLY A 178 -0.87 -20.14 3.81
N ALA A 179 0.33 -19.57 4.04
CA ALA A 179 0.67 -18.23 3.53
C ALA A 179 0.73 -18.16 2.00
N VAL A 180 1.22 -19.22 1.38
CA VAL A 180 1.31 -19.31 -0.08
C VAL A 180 -0.07 -19.34 -0.71
N GLU A 181 -0.96 -20.16 -0.17
CA GLU A 181 -2.34 -20.32 -0.61
C GLU A 181 -3.12 -19.02 -0.43
N ALA A 182 -2.95 -18.34 0.70
CA ALA A 182 -3.55 -17.04 0.97
C ALA A 182 -3.08 -15.99 -0.06
N LEU A 183 -1.77 -15.89 -0.30
CA LEU A 183 -1.21 -14.96 -1.26
C LEU A 183 -1.64 -15.31 -2.71
N ALA A 184 -1.67 -16.59 -3.08
CA ALA A 184 -2.14 -17.04 -4.39
C ALA A 184 -3.62 -16.67 -4.62
N LYS A 185 -4.44 -16.77 -3.58
CA LYS A 185 -5.84 -16.39 -3.62
C LYS A 185 -6.02 -14.88 -3.84
N VAL A 186 -5.24 -14.05 -3.14
CA VAL A 186 -5.19 -12.60 -3.37
C VAL A 186 -4.69 -12.29 -4.78
N ALA A 187 -3.63 -12.96 -5.26
CA ALA A 187 -3.08 -12.76 -6.60
C ALA A 187 -4.05 -13.10 -7.73
N SER A 188 -4.99 -14.04 -7.50
CA SER A 188 -6.00 -14.42 -8.47
C SER A 188 -7.09 -13.37 -8.67
N SER A 189 -7.21 -12.43 -7.73
CA SER A 189 -8.16 -11.31 -7.81
C SER A 189 -7.77 -10.35 -8.93
N ARG A 190 -8.78 -9.91 -9.67
CA ARG A 190 -8.60 -8.92 -10.74
C ARG A 190 -8.91 -7.54 -10.20
N TYR A 191 -7.90 -6.69 -10.11
CA TYR A 191 -8.05 -5.28 -9.70
C TYR A 191 -8.51 -4.42 -10.91
N ALA A 192 -9.61 -4.83 -11.55
CA ALA A 192 -10.08 -4.19 -12.79
C ALA A 192 -11.06 -3.04 -12.56
N GLY A 193 -11.64 -2.93 -11.37
CA GLY A 193 -12.60 -1.90 -11.02
C GLY A 193 -12.95 -1.94 -9.53
N THR A 194 -13.78 -1.00 -9.11
CA THR A 194 -14.31 -0.93 -7.73
C THR A 194 -15.52 -1.86 -7.57
N PRO A 195 -15.97 -2.13 -6.32
CA PRO A 195 -17.22 -2.83 -6.05
C PRO A 195 -18.45 -2.21 -6.74
N SER A 196 -18.47 -0.89 -6.95
CA SER A 196 -19.53 -0.19 -7.69
C SER A 196 -19.41 -0.36 -9.22
N GLY A 197 -18.38 -1.02 -9.73
CA GLY A 197 -18.13 -1.20 -11.16
C GLY A 197 -17.41 -0.02 -11.84
N ARG A 198 -17.02 1.03 -11.11
CA ARG A 198 -16.22 2.13 -11.66
C ARG A 198 -14.78 1.67 -11.91
N GLN A 199 -14.12 2.27 -12.90
CA GLN A 199 -12.68 2.11 -13.04
C GLN A 199 -11.97 2.77 -11.85
N LEU A 200 -11.00 2.08 -11.23
CA LEU A 200 -10.27 2.60 -10.06
C LEU A 200 -9.72 4.01 -10.30
N ARG A 201 -9.12 4.25 -11.47
CA ARG A 201 -8.59 5.57 -11.85
C ARG A 201 -9.64 6.68 -11.84
N ASP A 202 -10.92 6.37 -12.05
CA ASP A 202 -12.00 7.36 -12.14
C ASP A 202 -12.50 7.78 -10.74
N VAL A 203 -12.06 7.08 -9.70
CA VAL A 203 -12.28 7.46 -8.29
C VAL A 203 -11.27 8.51 -7.84
N ALA A 204 -10.06 8.51 -8.42
CA ALA A 204 -9.06 9.52 -8.12
C ALA A 204 -9.61 10.92 -8.47
N GLY A 205 -9.47 11.87 -7.52
CA GLY A 205 -10.04 13.21 -7.63
C GLY A 205 -11.44 13.37 -7.03
N SER A 206 -12.13 12.28 -6.64
CA SER A 206 -13.39 12.39 -5.87
C SER A 206 -13.17 12.95 -4.46
N VAL A 207 -11.97 12.80 -3.95
CA VAL A 207 -11.41 13.50 -2.79
C VAL A 207 -10.04 14.06 -3.17
N PRO A 208 -9.45 15.02 -2.42
CA PRO A 208 -8.10 15.51 -2.69
C PRO A 208 -7.13 14.32 -2.84
N THR A 209 -6.42 14.25 -3.97
CA THR A 209 -5.59 13.09 -4.30
C THR A 209 -4.18 13.52 -4.72
N LEU A 210 -3.17 12.92 -4.10
CA LEU A 210 -1.76 12.98 -4.51
C LEU A 210 -1.36 11.63 -5.11
N VAL A 211 -0.78 11.64 -6.30
CA VAL A 211 -0.15 10.47 -6.92
C VAL A 211 1.36 10.67 -6.92
N VAL A 212 2.10 9.73 -6.34
CA VAL A 212 3.57 9.71 -6.35
C VAL A 212 4.04 8.48 -7.10
N TRP A 213 4.87 8.68 -8.12
CA TRP A 213 5.32 7.60 -8.99
C TRP A 213 6.83 7.66 -9.24
N GLY A 214 7.49 6.51 -9.30
CA GLY A 214 8.87 6.43 -9.74
C GLY A 214 8.97 6.39 -11.27
N ALA A 215 9.85 7.20 -11.86
CA ALA A 215 10.05 7.21 -13.31
C ALA A 215 10.64 5.87 -13.83
N GLY A 216 11.35 5.14 -12.96
CA GLY A 216 11.95 3.84 -13.25
C GLY A 216 11.12 2.64 -12.81
N ASP A 217 9.82 2.80 -12.53
CA ASP A 217 8.95 1.71 -12.10
C ASP A 217 8.78 0.65 -13.20
N ALA A 218 9.42 -0.51 -12.99
CA ALA A 218 9.39 -1.64 -13.93
C ALA A 218 8.22 -2.61 -13.66
N VAL A 219 7.56 -2.50 -12.51
CA VAL A 219 6.44 -3.36 -12.11
C VAL A 219 5.10 -2.78 -12.58
N ALA A 220 4.91 -1.49 -12.36
CA ALA A 220 3.73 -0.73 -12.77
C ALA A 220 4.19 0.61 -13.40
N PRO A 221 4.68 0.62 -14.65
CA PRO A 221 5.22 1.83 -15.27
C PRO A 221 4.22 2.99 -15.26
N PRO A 222 4.67 4.24 -14.98
CA PRO A 222 3.78 5.38 -14.96
C PRO A 222 3.15 5.60 -16.33
N PRO A 223 1.84 5.89 -16.40
CA PRO A 223 1.23 6.39 -17.63
C PRO A 223 1.82 7.74 -18.04
N SER A 224 1.54 8.19 -19.25
CA SER A 224 1.95 9.53 -19.67
C SER A 224 1.35 10.61 -18.76
N ALA A 225 2.02 11.75 -18.65
CA ALA A 225 1.54 12.87 -17.82
C ALA A 225 0.12 13.32 -18.20
N GLY A 226 -0.24 13.25 -19.49
CA GLY A 226 -1.58 13.59 -19.96
C GLY A 226 -2.67 12.61 -19.51
N GLU A 227 -2.32 11.33 -19.35
CA GLU A 227 -3.26 10.31 -18.85
C GLU A 227 -3.47 10.40 -17.34
N LEU A 228 -2.51 10.98 -16.61
CA LEU A 228 -2.59 11.21 -15.17
C LEU A 228 -3.31 12.51 -14.81
N ALA A 229 -3.33 13.50 -15.73
CA ALA A 229 -3.91 14.82 -15.48
C ALA A 229 -5.42 14.72 -15.26
N ARG A 230 -5.88 15.08 -14.05
CA ARG A 230 -7.30 15.12 -13.66
C ARG A 230 -7.54 16.24 -12.66
N GLU A 231 -8.76 16.74 -12.63
CA GLU A 231 -9.19 17.68 -11.59
C GLU A 231 -9.13 17.00 -10.20
N GLY A 232 -8.63 17.72 -9.20
CA GLY A 232 -8.47 17.20 -7.83
C GLY A 232 -7.32 16.21 -7.64
N VAL A 233 -6.49 15.97 -8.67
CA VAL A 233 -5.35 15.06 -8.62
C VAL A 233 -4.05 15.81 -8.85
N SER A 234 -3.17 15.82 -7.85
CA SER A 234 -1.78 16.27 -8.00
C SER A 234 -0.89 15.07 -8.30
N VAL A 235 -0.01 15.21 -9.32
CA VAL A 235 0.89 14.11 -9.72
C VAL A 235 2.34 14.54 -9.57
N HIS A 236 3.13 13.68 -8.92
CA HIS A 236 4.57 13.86 -8.79
C HIS A 236 5.31 12.59 -9.24
N VAL A 237 6.20 12.74 -10.23
CA VAL A 237 7.03 11.65 -10.73
C VAL A 237 8.46 11.86 -10.26
N VAL A 238 8.98 10.91 -9.48
CA VAL A 238 10.34 10.96 -8.90
C VAL A 238 11.34 10.34 -9.89
N PRO A 239 12.29 11.13 -10.43
CA PRO A 239 13.11 10.68 -11.56
C PRO A 239 14.01 9.47 -11.31
N ARG A 240 14.45 9.26 -10.06
CA ARG A 240 15.42 8.22 -9.68
C ARG A 240 14.85 7.19 -8.73
N ALA A 241 13.55 6.95 -8.79
CA ALA A 241 12.88 5.93 -8.00
C ALA A 241 12.17 4.92 -8.92
N GLY A 242 12.06 3.70 -8.46
CA GLY A 242 11.28 2.61 -9.04
C GLY A 242 9.90 2.49 -8.42
N HIS A 243 9.45 1.25 -8.25
CA HIS A 243 8.14 0.96 -7.66
C HIS A 243 8.06 1.31 -6.16
N MET A 244 9.21 1.29 -5.46
CA MET A 244 9.31 1.55 -4.01
C MET A 244 9.70 3.01 -3.70
N VAL A 245 9.01 3.98 -4.28
CA VAL A 245 9.32 5.43 -4.13
C VAL A 245 9.45 5.83 -2.66
N GLN A 246 8.55 5.33 -1.80
CA GLN A 246 8.51 5.61 -0.36
C GLN A 246 9.74 5.08 0.40
N VAL A 247 10.49 4.16 -0.22
CA VAL A 247 11.75 3.61 0.29
C VAL A 247 12.95 4.26 -0.39
N GLU A 248 12.95 4.31 -1.73
CA GLU A 248 14.08 4.81 -2.53
C GLU A 248 14.28 6.33 -2.40
N ALA A 249 13.21 7.07 -2.23
CA ALA A 249 13.21 8.53 -2.10
C ALA A 249 12.45 8.98 -0.84
N ALA A 250 12.71 8.31 0.30
CA ALA A 250 11.95 8.47 1.53
C ALA A 250 11.83 9.92 1.99
N ASP A 251 12.91 10.70 1.98
CA ASP A 251 12.91 12.10 2.41
C ASP A 251 12.02 12.97 1.50
N GLU A 252 12.13 12.80 0.17
CA GLU A 252 11.31 13.51 -0.81
C GLU A 252 9.84 13.10 -0.67
N PHE A 253 9.57 11.80 -0.56
CA PHE A 253 8.24 11.25 -0.33
C PHE A 253 7.60 11.81 0.93
N ASN A 254 8.31 11.77 2.07
CA ASN A 254 7.82 12.26 3.36
C ASN A 254 7.52 13.77 3.31
N ARG A 255 8.36 14.55 2.63
CA ARG A 255 8.12 15.98 2.41
C ARG A 255 6.85 16.21 1.59
N LEU A 256 6.72 15.56 0.43
CA LEU A 256 5.56 15.71 -0.48
C LEU A 256 4.25 15.33 0.22
N VAL A 257 4.22 14.18 0.88
CA VAL A 257 3.02 13.70 1.58
C VAL A 257 2.72 14.60 2.78
N GLY A 258 3.75 15.00 3.55
CA GLY A 258 3.58 15.91 4.68
C GLY A 258 3.02 17.28 4.27
N GLU A 259 3.48 17.85 3.14
CA GLU A 259 2.96 19.08 2.56
C GLU A 259 1.51 18.93 2.10
N PHE A 260 1.22 17.86 1.35
CA PHE A 260 -0.13 17.56 0.89
C PHE A 260 -1.12 17.42 2.05
N LEU A 261 -0.77 16.62 3.07
CA LEU A 261 -1.62 16.40 4.24
C LEU A 261 -1.88 17.68 5.05
N ARG A 262 -0.96 18.66 5.05
CA ARG A 262 -1.19 19.98 5.68
C ARG A 262 -2.19 20.85 4.92
N HIS A 263 -2.30 20.66 3.61
CA HIS A 263 -3.21 21.45 2.76
C HIS A 263 -4.64 20.94 2.80
N VAL A 264 -4.84 19.64 3.10
CA VAL A 264 -6.14 18.96 3.00
C VAL A 264 -6.70 18.51 4.36
N GLY A 265 -5.98 18.82 5.44
CA GLY A 265 -6.37 18.53 6.83
C GLY A 265 -7.18 19.62 7.49
#